data_c939ac3825ff04af81e2010db52fcd69
#
_entry.id   c939ac3825ff04af81e2010db52fcd69
#
_cell.length_a   1.000
_cell.length_b   1.000
_cell.length_c   1.000
_cell.angle_alpha   90.00
_cell.angle_beta   90.00
_cell.angle_gamma   90.00
#
_symmetry.space_group_name_H-M   'P 1'
#
loop_
_entity.id
_entity.type
_entity.pdbx_description
1 polymer ?
#
loop_
_entity_poly.entity_id
_entity_poly.type
_entity_poly.pdbx_seq_one_letter_code
_entity_poly.pdbx_strand_id
1 'polypeptide(L)'
;MQTRVSFILIFLFIMLLPMRVNSQIVTGAEQMDQYLPLLKGKRIGMVVNHTSVVGRKQVHLLDTLLKRDVRVVKVFAPEHGFRGNADAGETVKDGKDSRTDIPIVSLYGDNKKPSAAQLKNVDVIVFDIQDVGARFYTYISTMYYVMEACAENKKEMVVLDRPNPCDYVDGPILKPAYRSFVGMLPLPVLHGCTIGELAQMINGEGWIANKKNPCSLKVIPMTGWKHGAQMCIRDSSSS
;
A
#
# COMPACT_ATOMS: atom_id res chain seq x y z
N MET A 1 -7.31 31.91 -54.46
CA MET A 1 -7.29 30.48 -54.19
C MET A 1 -6.21 30.02 -53.20
N GLN A 2 -5.17 30.81 -52.98
CA GLN A 2 -4.06 30.48 -52.06
C GLN A 2 -4.41 30.56 -50.56
N THR A 3 -5.31 31.45 -50.14
CA THR A 3 -5.65 31.66 -48.72
C THR A 3 -6.43 30.50 -48.06
N ARG A 4 -7.21 29.73 -48.81
CA ARG A 4 -8.00 28.61 -48.28
C ARG A 4 -7.16 27.34 -47.97
N VAL A 5 -6.07 27.16 -48.73
CA VAL A 5 -5.18 25.97 -48.52
C VAL A 5 -4.35 26.15 -47.25
N SER A 6 -3.93 27.41 -46.94
CA SER A 6 -3.15 27.65 -45.72
C SER A 6 -3.93 27.40 -44.43
N PHE A 7 -5.22 27.70 -44.41
CA PHE A 7 -6.09 27.42 -43.24
C PHE A 7 -6.32 25.93 -43.00
N ILE A 8 -6.42 25.14 -44.08
CA ILE A 8 -6.62 23.67 -43.99
C ILE A 8 -5.34 23.01 -43.46
N LEU A 9 -4.17 23.44 -43.90
CA LEU A 9 -2.88 22.93 -43.42
C LEU A 9 -2.63 23.26 -41.94
N ILE A 10 -2.98 24.45 -41.48
CA ILE A 10 -2.89 24.84 -40.07
C ILE A 10 -3.85 24.01 -39.21
N PHE A 11 -5.07 23.76 -39.68
CA PHE A 11 -6.07 22.95 -38.97
C PHE A 11 -5.64 21.47 -38.89
N LEU A 12 -5.04 20.94 -39.94
CA LEU A 12 -4.48 19.56 -39.94
C LEU A 12 -3.26 19.42 -39.03
N PHE A 13 -2.41 20.44 -38.91
CA PHE A 13 -1.27 20.44 -38.01
C PHE A 13 -1.67 20.52 -36.52
N ILE A 14 -2.75 21.22 -36.19
CA ILE A 14 -3.29 21.28 -34.82
C ILE A 14 -3.90 19.92 -34.40
N MET A 15 -4.45 19.12 -35.31
CA MET A 15 -4.95 17.78 -35.03
C MET A 15 -3.85 16.73 -34.80
N LEU A 16 -2.60 17.02 -35.19
CA LEU A 16 -1.44 16.13 -34.99
C LEU A 16 -0.65 16.42 -33.72
N LEU A 17 -1.04 17.44 -32.94
CA LEU A 17 -0.44 17.63 -31.63
C LEU A 17 -0.81 16.46 -30.73
N PRO A 18 0.15 15.69 -30.18
CA PRO A 18 -0.15 14.62 -29.28
C PRO A 18 -0.87 15.20 -28.07
N MET A 19 -2.16 14.97 -27.96
CA MET A 19 -2.88 15.21 -26.72
C MET A 19 -2.16 14.37 -25.65
N ARG A 20 -1.40 15.02 -24.78
CA ARG A 20 -0.91 14.39 -23.55
C ARG A 20 -2.14 14.06 -22.72
N VAL A 21 -2.69 12.89 -22.94
CA VAL A 21 -3.65 12.32 -22.00
C VAL A 21 -2.85 12.07 -20.73
N ASN A 22 -2.95 13.01 -19.79
CA ASN A 22 -2.49 12.78 -18.44
C ASN A 22 -3.40 11.67 -17.88
N SER A 23 -2.99 10.41 -18.00
CA SER A 23 -3.76 9.30 -17.44
C SER A 23 -3.83 9.51 -15.93
N GLN A 24 -5.03 9.62 -15.41
CA GLN A 24 -5.25 9.68 -13.97
C GLN A 24 -4.62 8.44 -13.32
N ILE A 25 -3.83 8.62 -12.26
CA ILE A 25 -3.32 7.50 -11.49
C ILE A 25 -4.50 6.84 -10.79
N VAL A 26 -4.64 5.53 -11.00
CA VAL A 26 -5.60 4.68 -10.32
C VAL A 26 -4.82 3.74 -9.42
N THR A 27 -5.01 3.86 -8.12
CA THR A 27 -4.31 3.03 -7.12
C THR A 27 -4.77 1.57 -7.19
N GLY A 28 -3.97 0.65 -6.65
CA GLY A 28 -4.38 -0.75 -6.54
C GLY A 28 -5.70 -0.91 -5.78
N ALA A 29 -5.94 -0.08 -4.76
CA ALA A 29 -7.17 -0.07 -3.97
C ALA A 29 -8.43 0.31 -4.77
N GLU A 30 -8.28 1.12 -5.81
CA GLU A 30 -9.38 1.53 -6.68
C GLU A 30 -9.72 0.49 -7.75
N GLN A 31 -8.81 -0.45 -8.03
CA GLN A 31 -8.99 -1.50 -9.03
C GLN A 31 -9.71 -2.73 -8.46
N MET A 32 -10.89 -2.51 -7.90
CA MET A 32 -11.64 -3.52 -7.14
C MET A 32 -11.95 -4.77 -7.95
N ASP A 33 -12.17 -4.65 -9.25
CA ASP A 33 -12.47 -5.80 -10.13
C ASP A 33 -11.30 -6.80 -10.19
N GLN A 34 -10.07 -6.36 -9.92
CA GLN A 34 -8.90 -7.23 -9.92
C GLN A 34 -8.76 -8.05 -8.63
N TYR A 35 -9.20 -7.53 -7.48
CA TYR A 35 -8.97 -8.22 -6.21
C TYR A 35 -10.22 -8.69 -5.48
N LEU A 36 -11.42 -8.14 -5.73
CA LEU A 36 -12.65 -8.67 -5.12
C LEU A 36 -12.87 -10.16 -5.37
N PRO A 37 -12.59 -10.71 -6.57
CA PRO A 37 -12.67 -12.14 -6.80
C PRO A 37 -11.75 -12.97 -5.90
N LEU A 38 -10.58 -12.43 -5.52
CA LEU A 38 -9.62 -13.08 -4.64
C LEU A 38 -10.10 -13.13 -3.18
N LEU A 39 -10.99 -12.21 -2.80
CA LEU A 39 -11.53 -12.07 -1.44
C LEU A 39 -12.86 -12.82 -1.23
N LYS A 40 -13.53 -13.24 -2.32
CA LYS A 40 -14.86 -13.83 -2.27
C LYS A 40 -14.89 -15.09 -1.40
N GLY A 41 -15.78 -15.11 -0.42
CA GLY A 41 -15.98 -16.23 0.50
C GLY A 41 -14.88 -16.43 1.55
N LYS A 42 -13.83 -15.59 1.55
CA LYS A 42 -12.71 -15.66 2.49
C LYS A 42 -12.91 -14.72 3.68
N ARG A 43 -12.25 -15.05 4.79
CA ARG A 43 -12.17 -14.20 6.00
C ARG A 43 -10.97 -13.29 5.86
N ILE A 44 -11.20 -11.99 5.78
CA ILE A 44 -10.20 -11.00 5.45
C ILE A 44 -9.67 -10.32 6.72
N GLY A 45 -8.34 -10.31 6.88
CA GLY A 45 -7.64 -9.37 7.75
C GLY A 45 -7.13 -8.20 6.92
N MET A 46 -7.26 -6.98 7.42
CA MET A 46 -6.78 -5.79 6.72
C MET A 46 -5.65 -5.13 7.49
N VAL A 47 -4.54 -4.82 6.83
CA VAL A 47 -3.47 -3.96 7.35
C VAL A 47 -3.64 -2.61 6.71
N VAL A 48 -4.21 -1.67 7.44
CA VAL A 48 -4.68 -0.38 6.92
C VAL A 48 -4.54 0.72 7.97
N ASN A 49 -4.46 1.97 7.52
CA ASN A 49 -4.48 3.16 8.36
C ASN A 49 -5.37 4.25 7.74
N HIS A 50 -5.30 5.48 8.23
CA HIS A 50 -6.09 6.61 7.73
C HIS A 50 -5.86 6.93 6.24
N THR A 51 -4.72 6.54 5.66
CA THR A 51 -4.41 6.76 4.24
C THR A 51 -5.10 5.76 3.31
N SER A 52 -5.70 4.70 3.85
CA SER A 52 -6.35 3.62 3.10
C SER A 52 -7.72 4.06 2.59
N VAL A 53 -7.75 5.05 1.70
CA VAL A 53 -8.97 5.65 1.16
C VAL A 53 -9.07 5.45 -0.34
N VAL A 54 -10.30 5.43 -0.87
CA VAL A 54 -10.61 5.20 -2.29
C VAL A 54 -11.60 6.23 -2.82
N GLY A 55 -11.43 6.53 -4.10
CA GLY A 55 -12.31 7.42 -4.86
C GLY A 55 -12.22 8.89 -4.43
N ARG A 56 -12.94 9.75 -5.18
CA ARG A 56 -12.92 11.20 -4.95
C ARG A 56 -13.44 11.64 -3.58
N LYS A 57 -14.30 10.82 -2.97
CA LYS A 57 -14.88 11.10 -1.63
C LYS A 57 -13.99 10.60 -0.49
N GLN A 58 -12.81 10.07 -0.78
CA GLN A 58 -11.85 9.57 0.23
C GLN A 58 -12.52 8.61 1.23
N VAL A 59 -13.35 7.68 0.74
CA VAL A 59 -14.00 6.69 1.61
C VAL A 59 -12.99 5.64 2.04
N HIS A 60 -12.92 5.34 3.33
CA HIS A 60 -11.98 4.33 3.84
C HIS A 60 -12.24 2.96 3.21
N LEU A 61 -11.16 2.26 2.84
CA LEU A 61 -11.24 0.97 2.14
C LEU A 61 -12.04 -0.07 2.91
N LEU A 62 -11.90 -0.13 4.25
CA LEU A 62 -12.73 -1.01 5.09
C LEU A 62 -14.22 -0.78 4.85
N ASP A 63 -14.66 0.49 4.94
CA ASP A 63 -16.08 0.85 4.79
C ASP A 63 -16.58 0.52 3.36
N THR A 64 -15.69 0.62 2.38
CA THR A 64 -15.97 0.28 0.98
C THR A 64 -16.12 -1.22 0.76
N LEU A 65 -15.23 -2.03 1.36
CA LEU A 65 -15.28 -3.50 1.25
C LEU A 65 -16.48 -4.09 1.97
N LEU A 66 -16.83 -3.56 3.15
CA LEU A 66 -18.03 -3.98 3.88
C LEU A 66 -19.32 -3.73 3.07
N LYS A 67 -19.43 -2.59 2.38
CA LYS A 67 -20.56 -2.29 1.47
C LYS A 67 -20.62 -3.21 0.25
N ARG A 68 -19.59 -4.00 -0.01
CA ARG A 68 -19.51 -4.98 -1.09
C ARG A 68 -19.56 -6.43 -0.58
N ASP A 69 -20.09 -6.62 0.63
CA ASP A 69 -20.27 -7.92 1.28
C ASP A 69 -18.97 -8.71 1.46
N VAL A 70 -17.81 -8.02 1.52
CA VAL A 70 -16.54 -8.66 1.86
C VAL A 70 -16.50 -8.92 3.36
N ARG A 71 -16.23 -10.17 3.75
CA ARG A 71 -16.17 -10.59 5.14
C ARG A 71 -14.86 -10.16 5.79
N VAL A 72 -14.76 -8.92 6.25
CA VAL A 72 -13.62 -8.46 7.05
C VAL A 72 -13.83 -8.89 8.50
N VAL A 73 -12.86 -9.63 9.04
CA VAL A 73 -12.94 -10.20 10.40
C VAL A 73 -11.98 -9.52 11.38
N LYS A 74 -11.00 -8.76 10.88
CA LYS A 74 -10.01 -8.10 11.72
C LYS A 74 -9.29 -6.99 10.97
N VAL A 75 -8.95 -5.93 11.68
CA VAL A 75 -8.02 -4.88 11.24
C VAL A 75 -6.73 -5.01 12.04
N PHE A 76 -5.60 -4.91 11.37
CA PHE A 76 -4.28 -4.78 11.95
C PHE A 76 -3.83 -3.34 11.74
N ALA A 77 -3.66 -2.59 12.82
CA ALA A 77 -3.33 -1.18 12.80
C ALA A 77 -1.83 -0.95 12.99
N PRO A 78 -1.13 -0.30 12.04
CA PRO A 78 0.27 0.06 12.19
C PRO A 78 0.44 1.25 13.15
N GLU A 79 1.65 1.79 13.24
CA GLU A 79 1.92 3.09 13.87
C GLU A 79 0.93 4.17 13.40
N HIS A 80 0.54 5.10 14.25
CA HIS A 80 -0.53 6.10 14.08
C HIS A 80 -1.96 5.55 14.08
N GLY A 81 -2.13 4.23 14.22
CA GLY A 81 -3.45 3.61 14.39
C GLY A 81 -4.26 3.47 13.10
N PHE A 82 -5.45 2.93 13.26
CA PHE A 82 -6.32 2.56 12.13
C PHE A 82 -6.97 3.78 11.43
N ARG A 83 -7.49 4.74 12.20
CA ARG A 83 -8.16 5.93 11.65
C ARG A 83 -7.38 7.23 11.90
N GLY A 84 -6.09 7.15 12.23
CA GLY A 84 -5.22 8.31 12.40
C GLY A 84 -5.45 9.08 13.73
N ASN A 85 -5.92 8.39 14.75
CA ASN A 85 -6.23 9.02 16.04
C ASN A 85 -5.07 8.95 17.06
N ALA A 86 -3.91 8.45 16.66
CA ALA A 86 -2.73 8.33 17.52
C ALA A 86 -1.59 9.20 17.00
N ASP A 87 -0.93 9.93 17.88
CA ASP A 87 0.26 10.73 17.58
C ASP A 87 1.49 9.85 17.29
N ALA A 88 2.55 10.44 16.74
CA ALA A 88 3.81 9.74 16.47
C ALA A 88 4.39 9.17 17.77
N GLY A 89 4.64 7.86 17.80
CA GLY A 89 5.15 7.17 18.99
C GLY A 89 4.10 6.82 20.04
N GLU A 90 2.84 7.23 19.86
CA GLU A 90 1.77 6.89 20.79
C GLU A 90 1.40 5.40 20.69
N THR A 91 1.11 4.77 21.82
CA THR A 91 0.74 3.37 21.87
C THR A 91 -0.63 3.13 21.24
N VAL A 92 -0.66 2.43 20.12
CA VAL A 92 -1.90 1.95 19.51
C VAL A 92 -2.38 0.72 20.28
N LYS A 93 -3.54 0.80 20.93
CA LYS A 93 -4.10 -0.30 21.73
C LYS A 93 -4.99 -1.21 20.87
N ASP A 94 -5.06 -2.47 21.27
CA ASP A 94 -6.10 -3.39 20.78
C ASP A 94 -7.48 -2.88 21.18
N GLY A 95 -8.47 -3.11 20.31
CA GLY A 95 -9.82 -2.64 20.53
C GLY A 95 -10.80 -3.08 19.45
N LYS A 96 -11.83 -2.27 19.25
CA LYS A 96 -12.79 -2.44 18.15
C LYS A 96 -13.03 -1.10 17.46
N ASP A 97 -13.25 -1.16 16.16
CA ASP A 97 -13.68 0.01 15.41
C ASP A 97 -15.09 0.44 15.83
N SER A 98 -15.22 1.68 16.28
CA SER A 98 -16.49 2.22 16.79
C SER A 98 -17.63 2.26 15.76
N ARG A 99 -17.31 2.20 14.45
CA ARG A 99 -18.30 2.24 13.38
C ARG A 99 -18.78 0.87 12.93
N THR A 100 -17.91 -0.14 13.01
CA THR A 100 -18.14 -1.46 12.40
C THR A 100 -18.07 -2.61 13.39
N ASP A 101 -17.70 -2.34 14.65
CA ASP A 101 -17.43 -3.32 15.72
C ASP A 101 -16.35 -4.37 15.37
N ILE A 102 -15.61 -4.15 14.27
CA ILE A 102 -14.54 -5.05 13.84
C ILE A 102 -13.35 -4.95 14.81
N PRO A 103 -12.80 -6.09 15.26
CA PRO A 103 -11.65 -6.11 16.13
C PRO A 103 -10.43 -5.45 15.48
N ILE A 104 -9.73 -4.59 16.23
CA ILE A 104 -8.48 -3.96 15.86
C ILE A 104 -7.36 -4.59 16.68
N VAL A 105 -6.30 -5.03 16.03
CA VAL A 105 -5.06 -5.52 16.63
C VAL A 105 -3.96 -4.53 16.31
N SER A 106 -3.25 -4.04 17.32
CA SER A 106 -2.10 -3.17 17.13
C SER A 106 -0.90 -3.96 16.59
N LEU A 107 -0.24 -3.40 15.59
CA LEU A 107 1.08 -3.83 15.09
C LEU A 107 2.18 -2.81 15.44
N TYR A 108 2.04 -2.14 16.57
CA TYR A 108 3.01 -1.16 17.07
C TYR A 108 3.34 -1.39 18.54
N GLY A 109 4.47 -0.89 19.00
CA GLY A 109 4.98 -1.16 20.34
C GLY A 109 5.60 -2.56 20.46
N ASP A 110 5.10 -3.36 21.38
CA ASP A 110 5.66 -4.71 21.64
C ASP A 110 5.20 -5.76 20.61
N ASN A 111 4.04 -5.56 19.98
CA ASN A 111 3.45 -6.48 19.01
C ASN A 111 3.59 -5.95 17.57
N LYS A 112 4.77 -6.12 16.96
CA LYS A 112 5.04 -5.63 15.59
C LYS A 112 4.72 -6.65 14.49
N LYS A 113 4.58 -7.92 14.84
CA LYS A 113 4.32 -9.04 13.92
C LYS A 113 3.04 -9.77 14.32
N PRO A 114 2.08 -9.98 13.40
CA PRO A 114 0.89 -10.77 13.72
C PRO A 114 1.25 -12.17 14.22
N SER A 115 0.72 -12.56 15.36
CA SER A 115 0.90 -13.92 15.89
C SER A 115 0.03 -14.95 15.18
N ALA A 116 0.36 -16.24 15.28
CA ALA A 116 -0.46 -17.33 14.74
C ALA A 116 -1.89 -17.31 15.32
N ALA A 117 -2.05 -16.97 16.59
CA ALA A 117 -3.35 -16.83 17.23
C ALA A 117 -4.18 -15.69 16.62
N GLN A 118 -3.54 -14.56 16.33
CA GLN A 118 -4.20 -13.42 15.69
C GLN A 118 -4.59 -13.72 14.24
N LEU A 119 -3.87 -14.62 13.54
CA LEU A 119 -4.13 -15.04 12.16
C LEU A 119 -5.05 -16.27 12.04
N LYS A 120 -5.43 -16.94 13.16
CA LYS A 120 -6.18 -18.20 13.14
C LYS A 120 -7.47 -18.13 12.30
N ASN A 121 -8.19 -17.02 12.39
CA ASN A 121 -9.49 -16.84 11.70
C ASN A 121 -9.37 -15.94 10.47
N VAL A 122 -8.17 -15.81 9.90
CA VAL A 122 -7.89 -15.03 8.69
C VAL A 122 -7.45 -15.98 7.60
N ASP A 123 -7.99 -15.80 6.39
CA ASP A 123 -7.59 -16.57 5.20
C ASP A 123 -6.68 -15.76 4.30
N VAL A 124 -6.99 -14.47 4.14
CA VAL A 124 -6.24 -13.52 3.30
C VAL A 124 -5.97 -12.23 4.10
N ILE A 125 -4.77 -11.71 3.98
CA ILE A 125 -4.42 -10.36 4.44
C ILE A 125 -4.46 -9.42 3.24
N VAL A 126 -5.19 -8.30 3.37
CA VAL A 126 -5.14 -7.17 2.44
C VAL A 126 -4.29 -6.07 3.08
N PHE A 127 -3.23 -5.66 2.41
CA PHE A 127 -2.37 -4.56 2.82
C PHE A 127 -2.63 -3.33 1.92
N ASP A 128 -2.99 -2.22 2.52
CA ASP A 128 -3.26 -0.96 1.83
C ASP A 128 -2.83 0.22 2.70
N ILE A 129 -1.63 0.72 2.52
CA ILE A 129 -1.06 1.87 3.24
C ILE A 129 -0.27 2.72 2.26
N GLN A 130 -0.42 4.05 2.32
CA GLN A 130 0.43 4.98 1.59
C GLN A 130 1.78 5.07 2.29
N ASP A 131 2.83 4.61 1.62
CA ASP A 131 4.21 4.82 2.05
C ASP A 131 4.74 6.17 1.55
N VAL A 132 5.85 6.64 2.13
CA VAL A 132 6.47 7.93 1.79
C VAL A 132 7.79 7.79 1.02
N GLY A 133 8.26 6.56 0.78
CA GLY A 133 9.49 6.26 0.04
C GLY A 133 10.78 6.39 0.84
N ALA A 134 10.70 6.61 2.16
CA ALA A 134 11.85 6.73 3.03
C ALA A 134 11.98 5.50 3.95
N ARG A 135 13.18 4.88 3.96
CA ARG A 135 13.46 3.64 4.69
C ARG A 135 13.12 3.67 6.18
N PHE A 136 13.21 4.83 6.83
CA PHE A 136 12.96 4.97 8.26
C PHE A 136 11.48 5.13 8.62
N TYR A 137 10.57 5.21 7.65
CA TYR A 137 9.15 5.09 7.89
C TYR A 137 8.78 3.62 8.11
N THR A 138 8.01 3.36 9.17
CA THR A 138 7.80 2.01 9.71
C THR A 138 6.83 1.15 8.92
N TYR A 139 6.11 1.72 7.95
CA TYR A 139 5.10 0.99 7.16
C TYR A 139 5.70 -0.16 6.34
N ILE A 140 6.89 0.05 5.77
CA ILE A 140 7.61 -1.02 5.06
C ILE A 140 8.08 -2.12 6.01
N SER A 141 8.44 -1.77 7.26
CA SER A 141 8.81 -2.75 8.29
C SER A 141 7.58 -3.53 8.78
N THR A 142 6.44 -2.86 8.93
CA THR A 142 5.15 -3.51 9.20
C THR A 142 4.79 -4.48 8.07
N MET A 143 4.92 -4.08 6.81
CA MET A 143 4.68 -4.96 5.65
C MET A 143 5.59 -6.19 5.69
N TYR A 144 6.87 -6.01 5.96
CA TYR A 144 7.83 -7.12 6.11
C TYR A 144 7.37 -8.13 7.16
N TYR A 145 7.01 -7.69 8.36
CA TYR A 145 6.55 -8.58 9.42
C TYR A 145 5.22 -9.27 9.11
N VAL A 146 4.31 -8.59 8.41
CA VAL A 146 3.05 -9.19 7.95
C VAL A 146 3.33 -10.26 6.89
N MET A 147 4.22 -10.01 5.93
CA MET A 147 4.64 -10.99 4.92
C MET A 147 5.28 -12.21 5.58
N GLU A 148 6.16 -12.00 6.56
CA GLU A 148 6.79 -13.08 7.32
C GLU A 148 5.74 -13.92 8.08
N ALA A 149 4.79 -13.26 8.77
CA ALA A 149 3.70 -13.93 9.46
C ALA A 149 2.79 -14.72 8.51
N CYS A 150 2.50 -14.18 7.32
CA CYS A 150 1.74 -14.86 6.28
C CYS A 150 2.46 -16.12 5.78
N ALA A 151 3.78 -16.02 5.51
CA ALA A 151 4.59 -17.14 5.09
C ALA A 151 4.62 -18.27 6.13
N GLU A 152 4.83 -17.94 7.41
CA GLU A 152 4.85 -18.89 8.52
C GLU A 152 3.51 -19.59 8.75
N ASN A 153 2.40 -18.88 8.55
CA ASN A 153 1.06 -19.36 8.83
C ASN A 153 0.28 -19.78 7.56
N LYS A 154 0.96 -19.84 6.41
CA LYS A 154 0.38 -20.23 5.10
C LYS A 154 -0.86 -19.40 4.75
N LYS A 155 -0.78 -18.09 4.96
CA LYS A 155 -1.83 -17.13 4.57
C LYS A 155 -1.47 -16.47 3.25
N GLU A 156 -2.51 -16.15 2.47
CA GLU A 156 -2.35 -15.32 1.27
C GLU A 156 -2.26 -13.85 1.67
N MET A 157 -1.47 -13.08 0.94
CA MET A 157 -1.37 -11.63 1.09
C MET A 157 -1.62 -10.94 -0.23
N VAL A 158 -2.51 -9.95 -0.20
CA VAL A 158 -2.81 -9.05 -1.33
C VAL A 158 -2.32 -7.65 -0.95
N VAL A 159 -1.37 -7.11 -1.71
CA VAL A 159 -0.89 -5.74 -1.56
C VAL A 159 -1.55 -4.88 -2.64
N LEU A 160 -2.24 -3.84 -2.21
CA LEU A 160 -2.84 -2.84 -3.08
C LEU A 160 -1.85 -1.70 -3.24
N ASP A 161 -1.25 -1.61 -4.43
CA ASP A 161 -0.13 -0.72 -4.68
C ASP A 161 -0.54 0.75 -4.67
N ARG A 162 0.36 1.59 -4.17
CA ARG A 162 0.20 3.05 -4.06
C ARG A 162 1.45 3.75 -4.55
N PRO A 163 1.32 4.98 -5.10
CA PRO A 163 2.45 5.71 -5.64
C PRO A 163 3.47 6.06 -4.57
N ASN A 164 4.74 6.07 -4.94
CA ASN A 164 5.81 6.55 -4.09
C ASN A 164 6.04 8.06 -4.34
N PRO A 165 5.87 8.93 -3.33
CA PRO A 165 6.11 10.36 -3.47
C PRO A 165 7.60 10.71 -3.68
N CYS A 166 8.50 9.89 -3.12
CA CYS A 166 9.94 10.00 -3.28
C CYS A 166 10.43 8.97 -4.30
N ASP A 167 10.08 9.18 -5.57
CA ASP A 167 10.34 8.25 -6.68
C ASP A 167 11.78 8.37 -7.22
N TYR A 168 12.76 8.40 -6.32
CA TYR A 168 14.19 8.38 -6.65
C TYR A 168 14.97 7.66 -5.55
N VAL A 169 16.18 7.24 -5.90
CA VAL A 169 17.06 6.48 -4.99
C VAL A 169 18.15 7.43 -4.49
N ASP A 170 18.30 7.54 -3.17
CA ASP A 170 19.35 8.35 -2.55
C ASP A 170 19.74 7.84 -1.16
N GLY A 171 20.97 8.21 -0.77
CA GLY A 171 21.55 7.87 0.52
C GLY A 171 22.15 6.47 0.62
N PRO A 172 22.85 6.18 1.72
CA PRO A 172 23.56 4.91 1.90
C PRO A 172 22.59 3.74 2.12
N ILE A 173 22.98 2.57 1.60
CA ILE A 173 22.31 1.30 1.90
C ILE A 173 22.50 0.94 3.38
N LEU A 174 21.42 0.46 4.01
CA LEU A 174 21.43 0.00 5.40
C LEU A 174 22.39 -1.19 5.57
N LYS A 175 23.36 -1.04 6.46
CA LYS A 175 24.23 -2.15 6.85
C LYS A 175 23.51 -3.08 7.85
N PRO A 176 23.68 -4.40 7.78
CA PRO A 176 23.00 -5.36 8.67
C PRO A 176 23.17 -5.08 10.17
N ALA A 177 24.32 -4.55 10.58
CA ALA A 177 24.60 -4.19 11.97
C ALA A 177 23.67 -3.10 12.55
N TYR A 178 23.03 -2.30 11.70
CA TYR A 178 22.12 -1.23 12.11
C TYR A 178 20.65 -1.57 11.89
N ARG A 179 20.35 -2.85 11.65
CA ARG A 179 18.97 -3.32 11.43
C ARG A 179 18.10 -3.07 12.67
N SER A 180 16.97 -2.43 12.47
CA SER A 180 15.97 -2.11 13.50
C SER A 180 14.58 -1.97 12.87
N PHE A 181 13.56 -1.68 13.68
CA PHE A 181 12.22 -1.44 13.11
C PHE A 181 12.13 -0.20 12.21
N VAL A 182 12.96 0.80 12.43
CA VAL A 182 13.10 2.00 11.57
C VAL A 182 14.14 1.82 10.45
N GLY A 183 14.56 0.59 10.20
CA GLY A 183 15.55 0.22 9.18
C GLY A 183 15.63 -1.29 9.07
N MET A 184 14.62 -1.93 8.51
CA MET A 184 14.50 -3.38 8.46
C MET A 184 15.24 -4.01 7.28
N LEU A 185 15.23 -3.36 6.13
CA LEU A 185 15.63 -3.89 4.84
C LEU A 185 16.94 -3.26 4.36
N PRO A 186 17.73 -3.98 3.53
CA PRO A 186 18.99 -3.47 2.97
C PRO A 186 18.72 -2.47 1.83
N LEU A 187 18.04 -1.39 2.16
CA LEU A 187 17.63 -0.33 1.24
C LEU A 187 18.46 0.95 1.45
N PRO A 188 18.60 1.80 0.43
CA PRO A 188 19.04 3.18 0.61
C PRO A 188 18.04 3.98 1.45
N VAL A 189 18.39 5.21 1.84
CA VAL A 189 17.52 6.08 2.65
C VAL A 189 16.22 6.35 1.93
N LEU A 190 16.30 6.78 0.67
CA LEU A 190 15.18 6.88 -0.26
C LEU A 190 15.27 5.71 -1.23
N HIS A 191 14.26 4.85 -1.25
CA HIS A 191 14.37 3.56 -1.96
C HIS A 191 13.77 3.54 -3.36
N GLY A 192 13.02 4.57 -3.75
CA GLY A 192 12.47 4.73 -5.09
C GLY A 192 11.40 3.72 -5.51
N CYS A 193 11.09 2.72 -4.71
CA CYS A 193 10.11 1.68 -5.04
C CYS A 193 8.72 2.05 -4.54
N THR A 194 7.67 1.60 -5.24
CA THR A 194 6.31 1.58 -4.66
C THR A 194 6.21 0.49 -3.59
N ILE A 195 5.15 0.55 -2.79
CA ILE A 195 4.93 -0.46 -1.74
C ILE A 195 4.73 -1.86 -2.35
N GLY A 196 4.10 -1.96 -3.52
CA GLY A 196 3.91 -3.19 -4.25
C GLY A 196 5.20 -3.75 -4.82
N GLU A 197 6.04 -2.91 -5.42
CA GLU A 197 7.38 -3.30 -5.92
C GLU A 197 8.27 -3.77 -4.76
N LEU A 198 8.24 -3.06 -3.63
CA LEU A 198 9.00 -3.45 -2.45
C LEU A 198 8.53 -4.79 -1.88
N ALA A 199 7.22 -5.07 -1.87
CA ALA A 199 6.70 -6.37 -1.46
C ALA A 199 7.21 -7.50 -2.38
N GLN A 200 7.23 -7.28 -3.69
CA GLN A 200 7.78 -8.23 -4.65
C GLN A 200 9.28 -8.44 -4.45
N MET A 201 10.04 -7.36 -4.20
CA MET A 201 11.47 -7.42 -3.92
C MET A 201 11.76 -8.21 -2.63
N ILE A 202 11.06 -7.92 -1.53
CA ILE A 202 11.19 -8.68 -0.26
C ILE A 202 11.02 -10.18 -0.48
N ASN A 203 10.02 -10.55 -1.28
CA ASN A 203 9.69 -11.95 -1.54
C ASN A 203 10.68 -12.60 -2.50
N GLY A 204 11.03 -11.91 -3.59
CA GLY A 204 11.93 -12.40 -4.64
C GLY A 204 13.38 -12.54 -4.20
N GLU A 205 13.88 -11.58 -3.43
CA GLU A 205 15.24 -11.61 -2.86
C GLU A 205 15.35 -12.55 -1.63
N GLY A 206 14.23 -13.11 -1.19
CA GLY A 206 14.20 -14.00 -0.02
C GLY A 206 14.62 -13.31 1.28
N TRP A 207 14.25 -12.04 1.44
CA TRP A 207 14.58 -11.28 2.66
C TRP A 207 13.75 -11.69 3.87
N ILE A 208 12.64 -12.41 3.67
CA ILE A 208 11.88 -13.03 4.77
C ILE A 208 12.76 -14.07 5.46
N ALA A 209 12.80 -14.04 6.79
CA ALA A 209 13.69 -14.89 7.58
C ALA A 209 13.53 -16.40 7.29
N ASN A 210 12.34 -16.84 6.92
CA ASN A 210 12.07 -18.21 6.48
C ASN A 210 12.22 -18.35 4.94
N LYS A 211 13.47 -18.39 4.48
CA LYS A 211 13.80 -18.53 3.04
C LYS A 211 13.19 -19.75 2.34
N LYS A 212 12.69 -20.75 3.09
CA LYS A 212 12.11 -21.97 2.52
C LYS A 212 10.66 -21.79 2.05
N ASN A 213 9.94 -20.83 2.62
CA ASN A 213 8.56 -20.59 2.30
C ASN A 213 8.34 -19.09 2.00
N PRO A 214 8.35 -18.69 0.73
CA PRO A 214 7.99 -17.32 0.37
C PRO A 214 6.53 -17.03 0.76
N CYS A 215 6.21 -15.77 0.96
CA CYS A 215 4.84 -15.33 1.16
C CYS A 215 4.00 -15.60 -0.10
N SER A 216 2.81 -16.17 0.05
CA SER A 216 1.84 -16.27 -1.05
C SER A 216 1.30 -14.87 -1.36
N LEU A 217 2.04 -14.14 -2.20
CA LEU A 217 1.85 -12.72 -2.47
C LEU A 217 1.14 -12.47 -3.79
N LYS A 218 0.13 -11.61 -3.76
CA LYS A 218 -0.46 -10.98 -4.95
C LYS A 218 -0.36 -9.46 -4.82
N VAL A 219 0.23 -8.80 -5.79
CA VAL A 219 0.24 -7.34 -5.89
C VAL A 219 -0.80 -6.91 -6.92
N ILE A 220 -1.62 -5.94 -6.58
CA ILE A 220 -2.52 -5.23 -7.50
C ILE A 220 -1.82 -3.92 -7.86
N PRO A 221 -1.20 -3.82 -9.04
CA PRO A 221 -0.41 -2.66 -9.42
C PRO A 221 -1.30 -1.45 -9.68
N MET A 222 -0.72 -0.28 -9.67
CA MET A 222 -1.38 0.93 -10.13
C MET A 222 -1.51 0.96 -11.65
N THR A 223 -2.45 1.75 -12.15
CA THR A 223 -2.49 2.13 -13.57
C THR A 223 -2.28 3.63 -13.72
N GLY A 224 -1.70 4.04 -14.84
CA GLY A 224 -1.42 5.45 -15.13
C GLY A 224 -0.23 6.04 -14.38
N TRP A 225 0.40 5.32 -13.46
CA TRP A 225 1.61 5.72 -12.77
C TRP A 225 2.87 5.20 -13.48
N LYS A 226 3.94 6.00 -13.45
CA LYS A 226 5.27 5.64 -13.96
C LYS A 226 6.32 6.29 -13.08
N HIS A 227 7.46 5.63 -12.92
CA HIS A 227 8.64 6.22 -12.29
C HIS A 227 9.04 7.52 -12.99
N GLY A 228 9.51 8.51 -12.23
CA GLY A 228 9.82 9.85 -12.72
C GLY A 228 8.60 10.76 -12.92
N ALA A 229 7.39 10.32 -12.62
CA ALA A 229 6.21 11.16 -12.62
C ALA A 229 6.26 12.14 -11.44
N GLN A 230 6.21 13.46 -11.71
CA GLN A 230 6.06 14.45 -10.65
C GLN A 230 4.71 14.23 -9.96
N MET A 231 4.75 13.88 -8.69
CA MET A 231 3.56 13.75 -7.87
C MET A 231 3.44 14.95 -6.93
N CYS A 232 2.28 15.59 -6.98
CA CYS A 232 1.85 16.50 -5.92
C CYS A 232 0.99 15.68 -4.95
N ILE A 233 1.58 15.17 -3.89
CA ILE A 233 0.82 14.60 -2.78
C ILE A 233 0.27 15.78 -1.99
N ARG A 234 -1.06 15.91 -1.95
CA ARG A 234 -1.67 16.78 -0.96
C ARG A 234 -1.32 16.21 0.40
N ASP A 235 -0.57 16.98 1.17
CA ASP A 235 -0.30 16.69 2.56
C ASP A 235 -1.65 16.57 3.28
N SER A 236 -1.99 15.36 3.71
CA SER A 236 -3.18 15.10 4.53
C SER A 236 -2.94 15.40 6.01
N SER A 237 -1.79 15.99 6.35
CA SER A 237 -1.37 16.29 7.71
C SER A 237 -1.78 17.69 8.20
N SER A 238 -2.56 18.45 7.42
CA SER A 238 -3.09 19.74 7.86
C SER A 238 -4.59 19.67 8.11
N SER A 239 -4.97 19.15 9.25
CA SER A 239 -6.23 19.53 9.95
C SER A 239 -6.16 19.13 11.40
#